data_f7c8a55c166e2865bc760a5d40862024
#
_entry.id   f7c8a55c166e2865bc760a5d40862024
#
_cell.length_a   1.000
_cell.length_b   1.000
_cell.length_c   1.000
_cell.angle_alpha   90.00
_cell.angle_beta   90.00
_cell.angle_gamma   90.00
#
_symmetry.space_group_name_H-M   'P 1'
#
loop_
_entity.id
_entity.type
_entity.pdbx_description
1 polymer ?
#
loop_
_entity_poly.entity_id
_entity_poly.type
_entity_poly.pdbx_seq_one_letter_code
_entity_poly.pdbx_strand_id
1 'polypeptide(L)'
;EDVTSQLMRHLSYHPTLRTCSSDTILRAIKELTQENISYTSDQGKTYDFNTADKLNTLLINALVSTGELKEIEEYDVDFDHQFLETEKYDAKPTYKKFLGYRPGVYVIGDKIVYIENSDGNTNVRFHQADTHKRFFALLESQNIRVNRFRADCGSCSKEIVSEIEKQ
;
A
#
# COMPACT_ATOMS: atom_id res chain seq x y z
N GLU A 1 -15.60 20.16 -4.67
CA GLU A 1 -15.35 19.95 -3.23
C GLU A 1 -14.22 18.96 -3.07
N ASP A 2 -13.24 19.36 -2.28
CA ASP A 2 -12.02 18.60 -2.06
C ASP A 2 -12.33 17.37 -1.17
N VAL A 3 -11.66 16.25 -1.44
CA VAL A 3 -11.79 14.97 -0.72
C VAL A 3 -11.57 15.15 0.79
N THR A 4 -10.70 16.08 1.19
CA THR A 4 -10.43 16.43 2.59
C THR A 4 -11.68 17.01 3.26
N SER A 5 -12.43 17.84 2.56
CA SER A 5 -13.69 18.43 3.06
C SER A 5 -14.80 17.39 3.21
N GLN A 6 -14.84 16.37 2.33
CA GLN A 6 -15.79 15.26 2.44
C GLN A 6 -15.44 14.34 3.61
N LEU A 7 -14.17 13.98 3.79
CA LEU A 7 -13.68 13.19 4.92
C LEU A 7 -13.97 13.93 6.24
N MET A 8 -13.73 15.23 6.29
CA MET A 8 -13.99 16.07 7.47
C MET A 8 -15.48 16.15 7.81
N ARG A 9 -16.40 16.17 6.82
CA ARG A 9 -17.84 16.10 7.09
C ARG A 9 -18.25 14.76 7.65
N HIS A 10 -17.68 13.67 7.19
CA HIS A 10 -17.97 12.32 7.72
C HIS A 10 -17.51 12.17 9.17
N LEU A 11 -16.32 12.69 9.49
CA LEU A 11 -15.78 12.70 10.85
C LEU A 11 -16.51 13.70 11.77
N SER A 12 -17.13 14.75 11.23
CA SER A 12 -17.85 15.78 12.01
C SER A 12 -19.27 15.41 12.41
N TYR A 13 -19.75 14.20 12.07
CA TYR A 13 -21.08 13.75 12.50
C TYR A 13 -21.17 13.46 14.01
N HIS A 14 -20.05 13.54 14.73
CA HIS A 14 -20.03 13.43 16.19
C HIS A 14 -20.00 14.83 16.80
N PRO A 15 -21.06 15.30 17.51
CA PRO A 15 -21.17 16.67 17.98
C PRO A 15 -20.12 17.10 19.03
N THR A 16 -19.30 16.16 19.49
CA THR A 16 -18.21 16.41 20.46
C THR A 16 -16.82 16.34 19.85
N LEU A 17 -16.66 15.90 18.59
CA LEU A 17 -15.37 15.87 17.91
C LEU A 17 -15.06 17.24 17.30
N ARG A 18 -14.09 17.94 17.88
CA ARG A 18 -13.46 19.09 17.20
C ARG A 18 -12.66 18.57 16.02
N THR A 19 -13.12 18.88 14.81
CA THR A 19 -12.36 18.59 13.59
C THR A 19 -11.10 19.44 13.58
N CYS A 20 -9.94 18.81 13.33
CA CYS A 20 -8.70 19.54 13.14
C CYS A 20 -8.70 20.26 11.78
N SER A 21 -7.90 21.32 11.64
CA SER A 21 -7.74 22.03 10.38
C SER A 21 -7.04 21.15 9.34
N SER A 22 -7.22 21.46 8.05
CA SER A 22 -6.51 20.80 6.95
C SER A 22 -4.98 20.86 7.14
N ASP A 23 -4.44 21.96 7.65
CA ASP A 23 -3.00 22.09 7.95
C ASP A 23 -2.54 21.11 9.04
N THR A 24 -3.39 20.86 10.04
CA THR A 24 -3.08 19.88 11.09
C THR A 24 -3.05 18.47 10.52
N ILE A 25 -3.99 18.13 9.64
CA ILE A 25 -4.00 16.83 8.94
C ILE A 25 -2.77 16.69 8.05
N LEU A 26 -2.43 17.72 7.27
CA LEU A 26 -1.23 17.70 6.41
C LEU A 26 0.08 17.54 7.20
N ARG A 27 0.18 18.19 8.39
CA ARG A 27 1.34 17.98 9.28
C ARG A 27 1.41 16.53 9.77
N ALA A 28 0.29 15.98 10.24
CA ALA A 28 0.25 14.58 10.69
C ALA A 28 0.61 13.61 9.56
N ILE A 29 0.12 13.83 8.34
CA ILE A 29 0.49 13.03 7.18
C ILE A 29 2.00 13.15 6.90
N LYS A 30 2.60 14.34 7.00
CA LYS A 30 4.05 14.54 6.83
C LYS A 30 4.88 13.78 7.89
N GLU A 31 4.40 13.67 9.11
CA GLU A 31 5.07 12.88 10.16
C GLU A 31 5.02 11.37 9.90
N LEU A 32 4.05 10.93 9.09
CA LEU A 32 3.91 9.54 8.65
C LEU A 32 4.73 9.22 7.39
N THR A 33 5.30 10.22 6.73
CA THR A 33 6.14 9.97 5.54
C THR A 33 7.43 9.24 5.91
N GLN A 34 7.91 8.44 4.98
CA GLN A 34 9.15 7.68 5.08
C GLN A 34 10.03 7.95 3.87
N GLU A 35 11.33 7.80 4.05
CA GLU A 35 12.28 7.85 2.93
C GLU A 35 12.14 6.59 2.06
N ASN A 36 12.46 6.74 0.78
CA ASN A 36 12.49 5.63 -0.14
C ASN A 36 13.63 4.67 0.19
N ILE A 37 13.43 3.40 -0.10
CA ILE A 37 14.48 2.37 -0.12
C ILE A 37 14.88 2.17 -1.57
N SER A 38 16.17 2.25 -1.86
CA SER A 38 16.69 2.04 -3.22
C SER A 38 17.25 0.63 -3.37
N TYR A 39 16.80 -0.08 -4.39
CA TYR A 39 17.32 -1.39 -4.77
C TYR A 39 18.00 -1.31 -6.14
N THR A 40 19.19 -1.90 -6.26
CA THR A 40 19.93 -1.95 -7.51
C THR A 40 19.84 -3.35 -8.13
N SER A 41 19.42 -3.40 -9.39
CA SER A 41 19.35 -4.65 -10.15
C SER A 41 20.74 -5.14 -10.57
N ASP A 42 20.86 -6.41 -10.97
CA ASP A 42 22.09 -7.02 -11.50
C ASP A 42 22.66 -6.27 -12.71
N GLN A 43 21.82 -5.52 -13.41
CA GLN A 43 22.21 -4.67 -14.54
C GLN A 43 22.69 -3.27 -14.11
N GLY A 44 22.82 -3.01 -12.80
CA GLY A 44 23.26 -1.73 -12.25
C GLY A 44 22.20 -0.62 -12.28
N LYS A 45 20.94 -0.93 -12.57
CA LYS A 45 19.85 0.03 -12.57
C LYS A 45 19.18 0.08 -11.19
N THR A 46 19.07 1.27 -10.62
CA THR A 46 18.47 1.51 -9.31
C THR A 46 17.01 1.92 -9.46
N TYR A 47 16.17 1.42 -8.54
CA TYR A 47 14.75 1.71 -8.42
C TYR A 47 14.42 2.06 -7.00
N ASP A 48 13.55 3.04 -6.82
CA ASP A 48 13.10 3.49 -5.52
C ASP A 48 11.75 2.86 -5.16
N PHE A 49 11.66 2.44 -3.89
CA PHE A 49 10.45 1.89 -3.27
C PHE A 49 10.11 2.69 -2.03
N ASN A 50 8.82 2.95 -1.81
CA ASN A 50 8.32 3.50 -0.56
C ASN A 50 7.37 2.51 0.08
N THR A 51 7.77 1.92 1.20
CA THR A 51 7.01 0.90 1.91
C THR A 51 5.79 1.45 2.63
N ALA A 52 5.77 2.77 2.89
CA ALA A 52 4.70 3.46 3.59
C ALA A 52 4.27 2.79 4.92
N ASP A 53 5.20 2.16 5.66
CA ASP A 53 4.92 1.28 6.81
C ASP A 53 4.03 1.95 7.86
N LYS A 54 4.30 3.22 8.19
CA LYS A 54 3.49 3.95 9.18
C LYS A 54 2.07 4.19 8.69
N LEU A 55 1.89 4.51 7.39
CA LEU A 55 0.58 4.73 6.79
C LEU A 55 -0.19 3.42 6.66
N ASN A 56 0.47 2.33 6.26
CA ASN A 56 -0.12 1.00 6.19
C ASN A 56 -0.53 0.49 7.58
N THR A 57 0.30 0.70 8.60
CA THR A 57 -0.04 0.39 9.99
C THR A 57 -1.26 1.19 10.47
N LEU A 58 -1.32 2.48 10.16
CA LEU A 58 -2.47 3.32 10.50
C LEU A 58 -3.73 2.83 9.79
N LEU A 59 -3.64 2.48 8.51
CA LEU A 59 -4.75 1.99 7.70
C LEU A 59 -5.33 0.69 8.26
N ILE A 60 -4.49 -0.31 8.52
CA ILE A 60 -4.95 -1.60 9.03
C ILE A 60 -5.54 -1.46 10.44
N ASN A 61 -4.93 -0.66 11.32
CA ASN A 61 -5.45 -0.37 12.65
C ASN A 61 -6.83 0.32 12.59
N ALA A 62 -7.04 1.23 11.65
CA ALA A 62 -8.33 1.87 11.45
C ALA A 62 -9.40 0.86 11.01
N LEU A 63 -9.07 -0.03 10.05
CA LEU A 63 -10.00 -1.06 9.57
C LEU A 63 -10.37 -2.07 10.69
N VAL A 64 -9.41 -2.45 11.53
CA VAL A 64 -9.68 -3.32 12.68
C VAL A 64 -10.52 -2.59 13.73
N SER A 65 -10.18 -1.35 14.09
CA SER A 65 -10.88 -0.59 15.12
C SER A 65 -12.33 -0.23 14.74
N THR A 66 -12.61 -0.10 13.44
CA THR A 66 -13.98 0.11 12.94
C THR A 66 -14.77 -1.18 12.74
N GLY A 67 -14.16 -2.34 12.96
CA GLY A 67 -14.77 -3.66 12.76
C GLY A 67 -14.92 -4.08 11.29
N GLU A 68 -14.29 -3.35 10.37
CA GLU A 68 -14.26 -3.68 8.94
C GLU A 68 -13.36 -4.91 8.64
N LEU A 69 -12.33 -5.09 9.46
CA LEU A 69 -11.56 -6.32 9.56
C LEU A 69 -11.60 -6.82 11.00
N LYS A 70 -11.64 -8.12 11.18
CA LYS A 70 -11.70 -8.75 12.50
C LYS A 70 -10.50 -9.64 12.71
N GLU A 71 -10.02 -9.64 13.93
CA GLU A 71 -8.97 -10.56 14.37
C GLU A 71 -9.45 -12.02 14.27
N ILE A 72 -8.53 -12.93 14.02
CA ILE A 72 -8.78 -14.40 13.95
C ILE A 72 -9.68 -14.81 12.77
N GLU A 73 -10.16 -13.89 11.95
CA GLU A 73 -10.87 -14.21 10.71
C GLU A 73 -9.89 -14.43 9.54
N GLU A 74 -10.35 -15.22 8.57
CA GLU A 74 -9.61 -15.52 7.34
C GLU A 74 -10.21 -14.75 6.16
N TYR A 75 -9.33 -14.15 5.34
CA TYR A 75 -9.73 -13.31 4.22
C TYR A 75 -9.09 -13.73 2.91
N ASP A 76 -9.83 -13.55 1.83
CA ASP A 76 -9.27 -13.59 0.48
C ASP A 76 -8.63 -12.23 0.17
N VAL A 77 -7.39 -12.26 -0.30
CA VAL A 77 -6.60 -11.07 -0.63
C VAL A 77 -6.35 -11.03 -2.13
N ASP A 78 -6.62 -9.89 -2.72
CA ASP A 78 -6.26 -9.55 -4.11
C ASP A 78 -5.07 -8.61 -4.12
N PHE A 79 -4.10 -8.89 -4.98
CA PHE A 79 -2.95 -8.03 -5.23
C PHE A 79 -2.86 -7.66 -6.70
N ASP A 80 -2.68 -6.38 -6.97
CA ASP A 80 -2.40 -5.87 -8.32
C ASP A 80 -1.53 -4.62 -8.27
N HIS A 81 -0.82 -4.36 -9.38
CA HIS A 81 -0.09 -3.13 -9.59
C HIS A 81 -0.95 -2.12 -10.34
N GLN A 82 -1.01 -0.91 -9.82
CA GLN A 82 -1.67 0.20 -10.47
C GLN A 82 -0.63 1.18 -11.03
N PHE A 83 -1.01 1.94 -12.05
CA PHE A 83 -0.18 3.05 -12.54
C PHE A 83 -0.80 4.37 -12.14
N LEU A 84 0.01 5.22 -11.52
CA LEU A 84 -0.36 6.60 -11.18
C LEU A 84 0.43 7.55 -12.07
N GLU A 85 -0.25 8.11 -13.08
CA GLU A 85 0.31 9.15 -13.93
C GLU A 85 0.50 10.44 -13.13
N THR A 86 1.68 11.06 -13.25
CA THR A 86 2.01 12.29 -12.54
C THR A 86 3.18 13.01 -13.22
N GLU A 87 3.21 14.33 -13.10
CA GLU A 87 4.29 15.20 -13.58
C GLU A 87 5.30 15.56 -12.47
N LYS A 88 5.31 14.85 -11.34
CA LYS A 88 6.27 15.09 -10.26
C LYS A 88 7.69 14.84 -10.76
N TYR A 89 8.64 15.59 -10.21
CA TYR A 89 10.05 15.61 -10.64
C TYR A 89 10.77 14.26 -10.48
N ASP A 90 10.33 13.42 -9.56
CA ASP A 90 10.87 12.10 -9.26
C ASP A 90 10.15 10.95 -9.99
N ALA A 91 9.05 11.25 -10.72
CA ALA A 91 8.32 10.28 -11.50
C ALA A 91 9.19 9.69 -12.64
N LYS A 92 9.05 8.38 -12.87
CA LYS A 92 9.81 7.67 -13.90
C LYS A 92 8.94 7.28 -15.09
N PRO A 93 9.52 7.18 -16.31
CA PRO A 93 8.79 6.72 -17.48
C PRO A 93 8.23 5.31 -17.26
N THR A 94 6.92 5.13 -17.47
CA THR A 94 6.29 3.81 -17.44
C THR A 94 6.36 3.11 -18.81
N TYR A 95 6.12 1.80 -18.87
CA TYR A 95 6.01 1.12 -20.17
C TYR A 95 4.81 1.60 -20.99
N LYS A 96 3.81 2.24 -20.34
CA LYS A 96 2.66 2.86 -20.99
C LYS A 96 2.97 4.24 -21.61
N LYS A 97 4.24 4.68 -21.57
CA LYS A 97 4.76 5.92 -22.17
C LYS A 97 4.31 7.22 -21.49
N PHE A 98 3.94 7.19 -20.22
CA PHE A 98 3.77 8.38 -19.40
C PHE A 98 4.73 8.34 -18.19
N LEU A 99 4.90 9.49 -17.52
CA LEU A 99 5.62 9.57 -16.26
C LEU A 99 4.71 9.18 -15.11
N GLY A 100 5.22 8.40 -14.16
CA GLY A 100 4.40 7.99 -13.03
C GLY A 100 5.07 7.07 -12.04
N TYR A 101 4.26 6.61 -11.11
CA TYR A 101 4.60 5.58 -10.13
C TYR A 101 3.83 4.29 -10.42
N ARG A 102 4.27 3.23 -9.78
CA ARG A 102 3.63 1.92 -9.90
C ARG A 102 3.44 1.26 -8.54
N PRO A 103 2.44 1.72 -7.75
CA PRO A 103 2.12 1.08 -6.48
C PRO A 103 1.59 -0.33 -6.68
N GLY A 104 2.02 -1.25 -5.81
CA GLY A 104 1.37 -2.51 -5.53
C GLY A 104 0.28 -2.29 -4.49
N VAL A 105 -0.94 -2.75 -4.76
CA VAL A 105 -2.13 -2.53 -3.94
C VAL A 105 -2.70 -3.87 -3.50
N TYR A 106 -2.97 -4.01 -2.20
CA TYR A 106 -3.62 -5.19 -1.63
C TYR A 106 -5.03 -4.84 -1.19
N VAL A 107 -5.97 -5.70 -1.54
CA VAL A 107 -7.40 -5.48 -1.32
C VAL A 107 -8.00 -6.70 -0.63
N ILE A 108 -8.86 -6.47 0.37
CA ILE A 108 -9.73 -7.45 0.98
C ILE A 108 -11.18 -7.01 0.73
N GLY A 109 -11.90 -7.75 -0.09
CA GLY A 109 -13.24 -7.36 -0.53
C GLY A 109 -13.21 -6.06 -1.33
N ASP A 110 -13.76 -4.99 -0.78
CA ASP A 110 -13.78 -3.64 -1.36
C ASP A 110 -12.81 -2.66 -0.68
N LYS A 111 -11.95 -3.15 0.22
CA LYS A 111 -11.08 -2.33 1.06
C LYS A 111 -9.62 -2.47 0.69
N ILE A 112 -8.95 -1.36 0.46
CA ILE A 112 -7.50 -1.33 0.38
C ILE A 112 -6.94 -1.55 1.77
N VAL A 113 -6.05 -2.54 1.93
CA VAL A 113 -5.47 -2.93 3.22
C VAL A 113 -3.97 -2.66 3.31
N TYR A 114 -3.30 -2.50 2.15
CA TYR A 114 -1.88 -2.20 2.08
C TYR A 114 -1.52 -1.59 0.73
N ILE A 115 -0.58 -0.65 0.73
CA ILE A 115 -0.03 -0.05 -0.49
C ILE A 115 1.49 0.09 -0.31
N GLU A 116 2.24 -0.32 -1.32
CA GLU A 116 3.67 -0.06 -1.42
C GLU A 116 3.98 0.55 -2.78
N ASN A 117 4.61 1.72 -2.80
CA ASN A 117 4.90 2.42 -4.04
C ASN A 117 6.27 2.00 -4.60
N SER A 118 6.37 1.98 -5.92
CA SER A 118 7.64 1.82 -6.64
C SER A 118 7.72 2.74 -7.85
N ASP A 119 8.93 2.93 -8.36
CA ASP A 119 9.17 3.66 -9.60
C ASP A 119 8.34 3.10 -10.76
N GLY A 120 7.80 3.98 -11.60
CA GLY A 120 6.93 3.62 -12.71
C GLY A 120 7.55 2.66 -13.75
N ASN A 121 8.87 2.58 -13.80
CA ASN A 121 9.64 1.69 -14.69
C ASN A 121 10.15 0.41 -14.01
N THR A 122 9.75 0.14 -12.78
CA THR A 122 10.14 -1.07 -12.05
C THR A 122 9.49 -2.31 -12.69
N ASN A 123 10.25 -3.40 -12.82
CA ASN A 123 9.69 -4.68 -13.26
C ASN A 123 8.74 -5.24 -12.19
N VAL A 124 7.62 -5.85 -12.61
CA VAL A 124 6.59 -6.39 -11.70
C VAL A 124 7.16 -7.34 -10.63
N ARG A 125 8.16 -8.15 -10.98
CA ARG A 125 8.74 -9.17 -10.09
C ARG A 125 9.88 -8.66 -9.22
N PHE A 126 10.39 -7.46 -9.52
CA PHE A 126 11.56 -6.93 -8.81
C PHE A 126 11.19 -6.56 -7.38
N HIS A 127 11.78 -7.23 -6.41
CA HIS A 127 11.49 -7.12 -4.97
C HIS A 127 10.03 -7.35 -4.53
N GLN A 128 9.22 -7.97 -5.39
CA GLN A 128 7.81 -8.25 -5.07
C GLN A 128 7.65 -9.24 -3.91
N ALA A 129 8.53 -10.24 -3.79
CA ALA A 129 8.53 -11.16 -2.65
C ALA A 129 8.76 -10.43 -1.32
N ASP A 130 9.65 -9.44 -1.30
CA ASP A 130 9.89 -8.61 -0.12
C ASP A 130 8.66 -7.77 0.25
N THR A 131 7.93 -7.25 -0.75
CA THR A 131 6.66 -6.54 -0.55
C THR A 131 5.61 -7.46 0.06
N HIS A 132 5.44 -8.67 -0.47
CA HIS A 132 4.52 -9.66 0.10
C HIS A 132 4.89 -10.01 1.55
N LYS A 133 6.17 -10.23 1.83
CA LYS A 133 6.65 -10.51 3.19
C LYS A 133 6.28 -9.40 4.18
N ARG A 134 6.45 -8.13 3.80
CA ARG A 134 6.05 -6.99 4.65
C ARG A 134 4.54 -6.94 4.88
N PHE A 135 3.77 -7.16 3.82
CA PHE A 135 2.31 -7.21 3.90
C PHE A 135 1.83 -8.30 4.84
N PHE A 136 2.30 -9.53 4.68
CA PHE A 136 1.89 -10.65 5.54
C PHE A 136 2.33 -10.44 7.00
N ALA A 137 3.52 -9.92 7.24
CA ALA A 137 3.98 -9.59 8.59
C ALA A 137 3.08 -8.53 9.27
N LEU A 138 2.55 -7.57 8.50
CA LEU A 138 1.59 -6.60 9.02
C LEU A 138 0.25 -7.26 9.38
N LEU A 139 -0.30 -8.15 8.54
CA LEU A 139 -1.53 -8.88 8.86
C LEU A 139 -1.36 -9.78 10.08
N GLU A 140 -0.24 -10.52 10.15
CA GLU A 140 0.08 -11.37 11.29
C GLU A 140 0.14 -10.57 12.60
N SER A 141 0.72 -9.36 12.58
CA SER A 141 0.75 -8.46 13.74
C SER A 141 -0.64 -8.06 14.27
N GLN A 142 -1.68 -8.20 13.44
CA GLN A 142 -3.09 -7.94 13.75
C GLN A 142 -3.92 -9.22 13.95
N ASN A 143 -3.26 -10.38 14.00
CA ASN A 143 -3.93 -11.70 14.06
C ASN A 143 -4.93 -11.94 12.92
N ILE A 144 -4.71 -11.35 11.74
CA ILE A 144 -5.53 -11.54 10.54
C ILE A 144 -4.89 -12.63 9.69
N ARG A 145 -5.69 -13.59 9.23
CA ARG A 145 -5.23 -14.71 8.41
C ARG A 145 -5.63 -14.56 6.95
N VAL A 146 -4.82 -15.10 6.06
CA VAL A 146 -5.12 -15.15 4.62
C VAL A 146 -5.58 -16.56 4.25
N ASN A 147 -6.83 -16.67 3.75
CA ASN A 147 -7.38 -17.91 3.23
C ASN A 147 -6.91 -18.16 1.78
N ARG A 148 -6.94 -17.13 0.96
CA ARG A 148 -6.55 -17.18 -0.45
C ARG A 148 -5.85 -15.91 -0.87
N PHE A 149 -4.78 -16.05 -1.63
CA PHE A 149 -4.09 -14.93 -2.26
C PHE A 149 -4.24 -15.02 -3.79
N ARG A 150 -4.66 -13.92 -4.41
CA ARG A 150 -4.82 -13.79 -5.87
C ARG A 150 -3.96 -12.66 -6.38
N ALA A 151 -3.25 -12.91 -7.49
CA ALA A 151 -2.48 -11.92 -8.22
C ALA A 151 -2.50 -12.24 -9.72
N ASP A 152 -2.08 -11.30 -10.55
CA ASP A 152 -1.97 -11.51 -11.98
C ASP A 152 -0.81 -12.48 -12.34
N CYS A 153 -0.77 -12.95 -13.58
CA CYS A 153 0.29 -13.86 -14.05
C CYS A 153 1.68 -13.19 -14.10
N GLY A 154 1.74 -11.86 -14.14
CA GLY A 154 2.98 -11.08 -14.05
C GLY A 154 3.69 -11.27 -12.71
N SER A 155 2.91 -11.56 -11.66
CA SER A 155 3.38 -11.81 -10.29
C SER A 155 3.78 -13.27 -10.03
N CYS A 156 3.71 -14.16 -11.01
CA CYS A 156 4.05 -15.57 -10.83
C CYS A 156 5.56 -15.82 -11.05
N SER A 157 6.30 -16.00 -9.95
CA SER A 157 7.66 -16.54 -9.94
C SER A 157 7.83 -17.52 -8.80
N LYS A 158 8.84 -18.42 -8.90
CA LYS A 158 9.12 -19.42 -7.84
C LYS A 158 9.36 -18.73 -6.48
N GLU A 159 10.07 -17.63 -6.47
CA GLU A 159 10.39 -16.86 -5.26
C GLU A 159 9.13 -16.28 -4.63
N ILE A 160 8.27 -15.64 -5.43
CA ILE A 160 7.02 -15.04 -4.98
C ILE A 160 6.07 -16.10 -4.44
N VAL A 161 5.87 -17.20 -5.19
CA VAL A 161 5.02 -18.31 -4.76
C VAL A 161 5.53 -18.92 -3.46
N SER A 162 6.85 -19.16 -3.35
CA SER A 162 7.44 -19.69 -2.12
C SER A 162 7.26 -18.76 -0.92
N GLU A 163 7.20 -17.45 -1.11
CA GLU A 163 6.94 -16.52 0.00
C GLU A 163 5.47 -16.57 0.44
N ILE A 164 4.55 -16.65 -0.51
CA ILE A 164 3.11 -16.77 -0.22
C ILE A 164 2.80 -18.11 0.49
N GLU A 165 3.42 -19.22 0.06
CA GLU A 165 3.20 -20.55 0.65
C GLU A 165 3.74 -20.73 2.08
N LYS A 166 4.52 -19.79 2.59
CA LYS A 166 4.99 -19.80 3.99
C LYS A 166 3.96 -19.29 4.99
N GLN A 167 2.90 -18.68 4.50
CA GLN A 167 1.84 -18.09 5.32
C GLN A 167 0.75 -19.10 5.63
#